data_da98c67ea95303d98338574a3220867b
#
_entry.id   da98c67ea95303d98338574a3220867b
#
_cell.length_a   1.000
_cell.length_b   1.000
_cell.length_c   1.000
_cell.angle_alpha   90.00
_cell.angle_beta   90.00
_cell.angle_gamma   90.00
#
_symmetry.space_group_name_H-M   'P 1'
#
loop_
_entity.id
_entity.type
_entity.pdbx_description
1 polymer ?
#
loop_
_entity_poly.entity_id
_entity_poly.type
_entity_poly.pdbx_seq_one_letter_code
_entity_poly.pdbx_strand_id
1 'polypeptide(L)'
;AADRLEADFRNPRRPDLVGRVSLGDPSAPVTIVEYTDFECPYCRQSVAVIHQLLNRYPGKVRLVIKQTPLEMHPNAMPAALMFEALALQDGAKAFAFYELMYAEQERLKKEGQRFVEEAARRVGADVPRALRDQQGDQVRALVAADIAEGQGFGFTGTPAFVVNGVALEGAHPVENFV
;
A
#
# COMPACT_ATOMS: atom_id res chain seq x y z
N ALA A 1 -22.21 11.83 7.84
CA ALA A 1 -20.95 11.96 7.05
C ALA A 1 -20.19 13.23 7.45
N ALA A 2 -20.85 14.42 7.49
CA ALA A 2 -20.20 15.68 7.86
C ALA A 2 -19.59 15.66 9.27
N ASP A 3 -20.31 15.11 10.25
CA ASP A 3 -19.83 15.02 11.65
C ASP A 3 -18.57 14.17 11.80
N ARG A 4 -18.43 13.13 10.98
CA ARG A 4 -17.23 12.24 10.99
C ARG A 4 -16.01 12.96 10.39
N LEU A 5 -16.21 13.67 9.28
CA LEU A 5 -15.16 14.49 8.67
C LEU A 5 -14.67 15.58 9.63
N GLU A 6 -15.60 16.27 10.29
CA GLU A 6 -15.24 17.29 11.28
C GLU A 6 -14.48 16.72 12.47
N ALA A 7 -14.87 15.53 12.95
CA ALA A 7 -14.15 14.82 14.02
C ALA A 7 -12.72 14.45 13.59
N ASP A 8 -12.53 13.98 12.35
CA ASP A 8 -11.22 13.64 11.80
C ASP A 8 -10.34 14.90 11.62
N PHE A 9 -10.90 16.03 11.21
CA PHE A 9 -10.18 17.30 11.17
C PHE A 9 -9.72 17.79 12.54
N ARG A 10 -10.54 17.59 13.57
CA ARG A 10 -10.20 17.97 14.95
C ARG A 10 -9.19 17.03 15.60
N ASN A 11 -9.20 15.75 15.23
CA ASN A 11 -8.32 14.71 15.74
C ASN A 11 -7.78 13.84 14.59
N PRO A 12 -6.84 14.38 13.78
CA PRO A 12 -6.37 13.69 12.59
C PRO A 12 -5.58 12.43 12.94
N ARG A 13 -5.80 11.36 12.16
CA ARG A 13 -4.97 10.17 12.20
C ARG A 13 -3.57 10.51 11.71
N ARG A 14 -2.57 9.94 12.37
CA ARG A 14 -1.16 10.22 12.07
C ARG A 14 -0.42 8.92 11.77
N PRO A 15 -0.47 8.44 10.53
CA PRO A 15 0.31 7.29 10.11
C PRO A 15 1.82 7.54 10.31
N ASP A 16 2.55 6.51 10.73
CA ASP A 16 4.01 6.58 10.76
C ASP A 16 4.57 6.43 9.33
N LEU A 17 5.17 7.49 8.82
CA LEU A 17 5.74 7.55 7.48
C LEU A 17 7.27 7.50 7.45
N VAL A 18 7.92 7.33 8.60
CA VAL A 18 9.38 7.30 8.70
C VAL A 18 9.94 6.15 7.85
N GLY A 19 10.87 6.50 6.94
CA GLY A 19 11.54 5.53 6.08
C GLY A 19 10.67 4.94 4.97
N ARG A 20 9.43 5.44 4.78
CA ARG A 20 8.53 4.91 3.76
C ARG A 20 8.77 5.51 2.39
N VAL A 21 8.75 4.65 1.38
CA VAL A 21 8.79 5.06 -0.03
C VAL A 21 7.44 5.62 -0.46
N SER A 22 7.44 6.52 -1.44
CA SER A 22 6.22 7.09 -1.99
C SER A 22 6.21 7.04 -3.51
N LEU A 23 5.01 6.91 -4.06
CA LEU A 23 4.74 7.15 -5.47
C LEU A 23 4.28 8.60 -5.63
N GLY A 24 4.84 9.32 -6.60
CA GLY A 24 4.68 10.77 -6.72
C GLY A 24 5.82 11.54 -6.04
N ASP A 25 5.71 12.87 -6.01
CA ASP A 25 6.74 13.73 -5.42
C ASP A 25 6.81 13.52 -3.90
N PRO A 26 7.96 13.13 -3.34
CA PRO A 26 8.10 12.94 -1.89
C PRO A 26 7.78 14.21 -1.06
N SER A 27 7.88 15.39 -1.67
CA SER A 27 7.55 16.69 -1.03
C SER A 27 6.11 17.14 -1.26
N ALA A 28 5.28 16.33 -1.91
CA ALA A 28 3.90 16.67 -2.21
C ALA A 28 3.12 17.03 -0.92
N PRO A 29 2.32 18.11 -0.95
CA PRO A 29 1.61 18.59 0.24
C PRO A 29 0.46 17.67 0.68
N VAL A 30 -0.06 16.82 -0.21
CA VAL A 30 -1.11 15.87 0.09
C VAL A 30 -0.53 14.45 0.07
N THR A 31 -0.61 13.77 1.20
CA THR A 31 -0.22 12.36 1.31
C THR A 31 -1.48 11.50 1.43
N ILE A 32 -1.63 10.57 0.50
CA ILE A 32 -2.59 9.48 0.58
C ILE A 32 -1.84 8.28 1.14
N VAL A 33 -2.26 7.78 2.30
CA VAL A 33 -1.76 6.53 2.87
C VAL A 33 -2.80 5.47 2.61
N GLU A 34 -2.45 4.42 1.86
CA GLU A 34 -3.32 3.30 1.53
C GLU A 34 -2.93 2.08 2.36
N TYR A 35 -3.88 1.61 3.17
CA TYR A 35 -3.82 0.32 3.87
C TYR A 35 -4.38 -0.74 2.94
N THR A 36 -3.50 -1.56 2.38
CA THR A 36 -3.82 -2.39 1.22
C THR A 36 -3.47 -3.87 1.41
N ASP A 37 -4.17 -4.72 0.64
CA ASP A 37 -3.97 -6.16 0.54
C ASP A 37 -3.87 -6.54 -0.95
N PHE A 38 -2.76 -7.15 -1.36
CA PHE A 38 -2.50 -7.45 -2.78
C PHE A 38 -3.43 -8.51 -3.39
N GLU A 39 -4.12 -9.32 -2.58
CA GLU A 39 -5.15 -10.24 -3.08
C GLU A 39 -6.58 -9.65 -3.06
N CYS A 40 -6.77 -8.50 -2.42
CA CYS A 40 -8.08 -7.87 -2.30
C CYS A 40 -8.55 -7.27 -3.63
N PRO A 41 -9.73 -7.67 -4.16
CA PRO A 41 -10.23 -7.13 -5.43
C PRO A 41 -10.63 -5.65 -5.32
N TYR A 42 -11.07 -5.19 -4.16
CA TYR A 42 -11.39 -3.78 -3.93
C TYR A 42 -10.14 -2.90 -3.90
N CYS A 43 -9.01 -3.41 -3.38
CA CYS A 43 -7.72 -2.74 -3.47
C CYS A 43 -7.26 -2.62 -4.93
N ARG A 44 -7.46 -3.65 -5.74
CA ARG A 44 -7.19 -3.59 -7.18
C ARG A 44 -7.99 -2.48 -7.88
N GLN A 45 -9.27 -2.32 -7.53
CA GLN A 45 -10.11 -1.25 -8.09
C GLN A 45 -9.58 0.14 -7.76
N SER A 46 -8.98 0.32 -6.59
CA SER A 46 -8.45 1.60 -6.13
C SER A 46 -7.22 2.08 -6.93
N VAL A 47 -6.48 1.17 -7.57
CA VAL A 47 -5.28 1.53 -8.36
C VAL A 47 -5.59 2.58 -9.43
N ALA A 48 -6.68 2.39 -10.19
CA ALA A 48 -7.09 3.34 -11.22
C ALA A 48 -7.44 4.72 -10.65
N VAL A 49 -8.10 4.75 -9.48
CA VAL A 49 -8.44 6.00 -8.78
C VAL A 49 -7.19 6.74 -8.31
N ILE A 50 -6.22 6.01 -7.75
CA ILE A 50 -4.93 6.59 -7.34
C ILE A 50 -4.19 7.18 -8.55
N HIS A 51 -4.15 6.47 -9.67
CA HIS A 51 -3.54 6.99 -10.91
C HIS A 51 -4.24 8.26 -11.40
N GLN A 52 -5.58 8.32 -11.35
CA GLN A 52 -6.33 9.53 -11.71
C GLN A 52 -5.95 10.71 -10.79
N LEU A 53 -5.82 10.49 -9.49
CA LEU A 53 -5.42 11.52 -8.53
C LEU A 53 -4.01 12.04 -8.80
N LEU A 54 -3.04 11.14 -8.99
CA LEU A 54 -1.66 11.51 -9.29
C LEU A 54 -1.54 12.28 -10.61
N ASN A 55 -2.30 11.89 -11.64
CA ASN A 55 -2.30 12.54 -12.94
C ASN A 55 -3.03 13.89 -12.93
N ARG A 56 -4.12 13.99 -12.16
CA ARG A 56 -4.93 15.23 -12.06
C ARG A 56 -4.22 16.30 -11.24
N TYR A 57 -3.40 15.89 -10.27
CA TYR A 57 -2.71 16.79 -9.35
C TYR A 57 -1.19 16.53 -9.31
N PRO A 58 -0.49 16.71 -10.46
CA PRO A 58 0.93 16.40 -10.55
C PRO A 58 1.75 17.25 -9.57
N GLY A 59 2.66 16.61 -8.84
CA GLY A 59 3.49 17.24 -7.82
C GLY A 59 2.77 17.66 -6.54
N LYS A 60 1.44 17.46 -6.46
CA LYS A 60 0.64 17.86 -5.29
C LYS A 60 0.19 16.68 -4.43
N VAL A 61 0.19 15.48 -4.97
CA VAL A 61 -0.26 14.25 -4.31
C VAL A 61 0.84 13.21 -4.37
N ARG A 62 1.03 12.49 -3.27
CA ARG A 62 1.85 11.28 -3.21
C ARG A 62 1.09 10.14 -2.54
N LEU A 63 1.45 8.91 -2.89
CA LEU A 63 0.92 7.69 -2.30
C LEU A 63 1.98 7.01 -1.44
N VAL A 64 1.61 6.62 -0.23
CA VAL A 64 2.39 5.72 0.64
C VAL A 64 1.57 4.47 0.91
N ILE A 65 2.20 3.31 0.81
CA ILE A 65 1.57 2.01 1.08
C ILE A 65 1.83 1.58 2.52
N LYS A 66 0.77 1.12 3.17
CA LYS A 66 0.79 0.40 4.44
C LYS A 66 0.21 -1.00 4.24
N GLN A 67 0.93 -2.00 4.71
CA GLN A 67 0.57 -3.39 4.47
C GLN A 67 -0.52 -3.87 5.42
N THR A 68 -1.59 -4.40 4.85
CA THR A 68 -2.71 -4.98 5.63
C THR A 68 -3.14 -6.31 5.01
N PRO A 69 -2.25 -7.31 4.95
CA PRO A 69 -2.59 -8.62 4.43
C PRO A 69 -3.63 -9.28 5.34
N LEU A 70 -4.80 -9.62 4.76
CA LEU A 70 -5.89 -10.24 5.49
C LEU A 70 -5.67 -11.76 5.62
N GLU A 71 -6.09 -12.34 6.74
CA GLU A 71 -5.90 -13.78 7.00
C GLU A 71 -6.57 -14.69 5.97
N MET A 72 -7.70 -14.23 5.38
CA MET A 72 -8.41 -14.96 4.32
C MET A 72 -7.67 -14.97 2.97
N HIS A 73 -6.62 -14.19 2.82
CA HIS A 73 -5.84 -14.05 1.59
C HIS A 73 -4.44 -14.63 1.79
N PRO A 74 -4.22 -15.94 1.52
CA PRO A 74 -2.99 -16.64 1.90
C PRO A 74 -1.73 -16.11 1.22
N ASN A 75 -1.85 -15.49 0.04
CA ASN A 75 -0.71 -14.97 -0.71
C ASN A 75 -0.50 -13.45 -0.52
N ALA A 76 -1.35 -12.78 0.24
CA ALA A 76 -1.21 -11.37 0.55
C ALA A 76 0.02 -11.08 1.42
N MET A 77 0.31 -11.92 2.42
CA MET A 77 1.47 -11.76 3.28
C MET A 77 2.80 -11.88 2.52
N PRO A 78 3.05 -12.91 1.69
CA PRO A 78 4.26 -12.98 0.87
C PRO A 78 4.45 -11.75 -0.02
N ALA A 79 3.38 -11.25 -0.64
CA ALA A 79 3.42 -10.06 -1.49
C ALA A 79 3.72 -8.79 -0.68
N ALA A 80 3.10 -8.62 0.49
CA ALA A 80 3.35 -7.50 1.40
C ALA A 80 4.82 -7.46 1.85
N LEU A 81 5.37 -8.59 2.29
CA LEU A 81 6.77 -8.71 2.70
C LEU A 81 7.73 -8.42 1.55
N MET A 82 7.41 -8.88 0.33
CA MET A 82 8.25 -8.62 -0.85
C MET A 82 8.23 -7.14 -1.23
N PHE A 83 7.08 -6.46 -1.22
CA PHE A 83 7.03 -5.02 -1.46
C PHE A 83 7.98 -4.27 -0.53
N GLU A 84 7.95 -4.56 0.76
CA GLU A 84 8.81 -3.89 1.74
C GLU A 84 10.30 -4.26 1.56
N ALA A 85 10.60 -5.50 1.19
CA ALA A 85 11.95 -5.91 0.85
C ALA A 85 12.49 -5.15 -0.39
N LEU A 86 11.65 -4.96 -1.40
CA LEU A 86 12.01 -4.17 -2.59
C LEU A 86 12.17 -2.69 -2.27
N ALA A 87 11.35 -2.15 -1.36
CA ALA A 87 11.47 -0.76 -0.90
C ALA A 87 12.82 -0.48 -0.21
N LEU A 88 13.44 -1.48 0.40
CA LEU A 88 14.81 -1.37 0.94
C LEU A 88 15.88 -1.27 -0.15
N GLN A 89 15.57 -1.70 -1.37
CA GLN A 89 16.48 -1.58 -2.51
C GLN A 89 16.24 -0.29 -3.29
N ASP A 90 14.99 -0.06 -3.69
CA ASP A 90 14.57 1.07 -4.52
C ASP A 90 13.05 1.22 -4.49
N GLY A 91 12.56 2.40 -4.12
CA GLY A 91 11.14 2.71 -4.11
C GLY A 91 10.46 2.53 -5.47
N ALA A 92 11.15 2.84 -6.57
CA ALA A 92 10.62 2.65 -7.91
C ALA A 92 10.37 1.17 -8.23
N LYS A 93 11.23 0.28 -7.78
CA LYS A 93 11.05 -1.18 -7.92
C LYS A 93 9.87 -1.68 -7.09
N ALA A 94 9.72 -1.17 -5.87
CA ALA A 94 8.59 -1.52 -5.00
C ALA A 94 7.25 -1.12 -5.65
N PHE A 95 7.13 0.09 -6.20
CA PHE A 95 5.91 0.52 -6.87
C PHE A 95 5.68 -0.16 -8.22
N ALA A 96 6.73 -0.50 -8.98
CA ALA A 96 6.58 -1.36 -10.17
C ALA A 96 6.06 -2.75 -9.79
N PHE A 97 6.51 -3.31 -8.69
CA PHE A 97 5.98 -4.55 -8.12
C PHE A 97 4.50 -4.41 -7.70
N TYR A 98 4.13 -3.33 -7.04
CA TYR A 98 2.75 -3.00 -6.70
C TYR A 98 1.83 -3.04 -7.93
N GLU A 99 2.25 -2.41 -9.03
CA GLU A 99 1.50 -2.43 -10.29
C GLU A 99 1.33 -3.84 -10.84
N LEU A 100 2.39 -4.67 -10.83
CA LEU A 100 2.33 -6.04 -11.31
C LEU A 100 1.41 -6.92 -10.47
N MET A 101 1.46 -6.77 -9.14
CA MET A 101 0.59 -7.55 -8.24
C MET A 101 -0.88 -7.33 -8.55
N TYR A 102 -1.29 -6.08 -8.79
CA TYR A 102 -2.68 -5.77 -9.11
C TYR A 102 -3.04 -6.06 -10.57
N ALA A 103 -2.14 -5.81 -11.51
CA ALA A 103 -2.39 -6.10 -12.91
C ALA A 103 -2.58 -7.60 -13.17
N GLU A 104 -1.79 -8.42 -12.48
CA GLU A 104 -1.81 -9.88 -12.62
C GLU A 104 -2.29 -10.59 -11.32
N GLN A 105 -3.25 -9.98 -10.62
CA GLN A 105 -3.74 -10.46 -9.31
C GLN A 105 -4.20 -11.91 -9.31
N GLU A 106 -4.78 -12.39 -10.42
CA GLU A 106 -5.18 -13.78 -10.54
C GLU A 106 -3.98 -14.75 -10.55
N ARG A 107 -2.83 -14.30 -11.05
CA ARG A 107 -1.59 -15.08 -10.94
C ARG A 107 -1.09 -15.14 -9.50
N LEU A 108 -1.16 -14.03 -8.76
CA LEU A 108 -0.82 -14.03 -7.34
C LEU A 108 -1.65 -15.06 -6.58
N LYS A 109 -2.95 -15.11 -6.81
CA LYS A 109 -3.86 -16.06 -6.18
C LYS A 109 -3.52 -17.53 -6.51
N LYS A 110 -3.13 -17.80 -7.75
CA LYS A 110 -2.84 -19.16 -8.23
C LYS A 110 -1.44 -19.63 -7.93
N GLU A 111 -0.45 -18.77 -8.06
CA GLU A 111 0.96 -19.11 -8.05
C GLU A 111 1.68 -18.71 -6.76
N GLY A 112 1.09 -17.80 -5.97
CA GLY A 112 1.64 -17.39 -4.67
C GLY A 112 3.07 -16.89 -4.75
N GLN A 113 3.94 -17.40 -3.90
CA GLN A 113 5.34 -17.00 -3.79
C GLN A 113 6.09 -17.11 -5.12
N ARG A 114 5.77 -18.08 -5.97
CA ARG A 114 6.41 -18.22 -7.28
C ARG A 114 6.19 -16.99 -8.17
N PHE A 115 4.97 -16.45 -8.20
CA PHE A 115 4.68 -15.22 -8.93
C PHE A 115 5.32 -14.00 -8.26
N VAL A 116 5.33 -13.94 -6.93
CA VAL A 116 6.01 -12.88 -6.16
C VAL A 116 7.50 -12.79 -6.54
N GLU A 117 8.20 -13.92 -6.63
CA GLU A 117 9.60 -13.97 -7.04
C GLU A 117 9.81 -13.59 -8.52
N GLU A 118 8.93 -14.06 -9.39
CA GLU A 118 8.95 -13.68 -10.81
C GLU A 118 8.77 -12.17 -10.98
N ALA A 119 7.82 -11.59 -10.27
CA ALA A 119 7.55 -10.16 -10.30
C ALA A 119 8.75 -9.34 -9.79
N ALA A 120 9.39 -9.77 -8.70
CA ALA A 120 10.61 -9.17 -8.18
C ALA A 120 11.74 -9.17 -9.24
N ARG A 121 11.88 -10.26 -9.98
CA ARG A 121 12.84 -10.37 -11.10
C ARG A 121 12.48 -9.42 -12.24
N ARG A 122 11.20 -9.35 -12.62
CA ARG A 122 10.72 -8.50 -13.71
C ARG A 122 10.94 -7.00 -13.46
N VAL A 123 10.89 -6.57 -12.20
CA VAL A 123 11.16 -5.17 -11.84
C VAL A 123 12.66 -4.85 -11.66
N GLY A 124 13.53 -5.81 -11.94
CA GLY A 124 14.98 -5.63 -11.90
C GLY A 124 15.57 -5.61 -10.47
N ALA A 125 14.94 -6.30 -9.53
CA ALA A 125 15.44 -6.42 -8.17
C ALA A 125 16.66 -7.35 -8.08
N ASP A 126 17.50 -7.13 -7.06
CA ASP A 126 18.41 -8.16 -6.56
C ASP A 126 17.55 -9.21 -5.83
N VAL A 127 17.19 -10.28 -6.54
CA VAL A 127 16.26 -11.30 -6.04
C VAL A 127 16.81 -12.05 -4.83
N PRO A 128 18.09 -12.52 -4.82
CA PRO A 128 18.64 -13.16 -3.63
C PRO A 128 18.58 -12.27 -2.39
N ARG A 129 18.87 -10.97 -2.52
CA ARG A 129 18.75 -10.00 -1.44
C ARG A 129 17.28 -9.83 -1.03
N ALA A 130 16.37 -9.63 -1.99
CA ALA A 130 14.95 -9.46 -1.72
C ALA A 130 14.35 -10.65 -0.96
N LEU A 131 14.73 -11.87 -1.30
CA LEU A 131 14.29 -13.09 -0.60
C LEU A 131 14.81 -13.15 0.85
N ARG A 132 16.06 -12.77 1.08
CA ARG A 132 16.60 -12.67 2.44
C ARG A 132 15.88 -11.61 3.26
N ASP A 133 15.67 -10.43 2.69
CA ASP A 133 14.99 -9.32 3.36
C ASP A 133 13.50 -9.63 3.62
N GLN A 134 12.82 -10.31 2.68
CA GLN A 134 11.44 -10.81 2.84
C GLN A 134 11.29 -11.72 4.07
N GLN A 135 12.29 -12.52 4.37
CA GLN A 135 12.31 -13.40 5.53
C GLN A 135 12.88 -12.74 6.79
N GLY A 136 13.44 -11.54 6.65
CA GLY A 136 14.13 -10.82 7.73
C GLY A 136 13.20 -10.22 8.77
N ASP A 137 13.72 -10.02 9.97
CA ASP A 137 12.96 -9.46 11.10
C ASP A 137 12.54 -8.01 10.85
N GLN A 138 13.35 -7.22 10.15
CA GLN A 138 13.06 -5.83 9.84
C GLN A 138 11.77 -5.68 9.03
N VAL A 139 11.65 -6.40 7.94
CA VAL A 139 10.50 -6.35 7.04
C VAL A 139 9.25 -6.93 7.72
N ARG A 140 9.41 -8.04 8.44
CA ARG A 140 8.30 -8.63 9.22
C ARG A 140 7.77 -7.70 10.29
N ALA A 141 8.65 -7.05 11.03
CA ALA A 141 8.26 -6.09 12.06
C ALA A 141 7.52 -4.89 11.45
N LEU A 142 7.96 -4.44 10.27
CA LEU A 142 7.35 -3.32 9.56
C LEU A 142 5.92 -3.65 9.11
N VAL A 143 5.69 -4.83 8.53
CA VAL A 143 4.34 -5.29 8.15
C VAL A 143 3.46 -5.47 9.39
N ALA A 144 3.98 -6.05 10.48
CA ALA A 144 3.25 -6.18 11.73
C ALA A 144 2.85 -4.81 12.32
N ALA A 145 3.73 -3.82 12.24
CA ALA A 145 3.44 -2.46 12.68
C ALA A 145 2.34 -1.80 11.84
N ASP A 146 2.33 -2.02 10.52
CA ASP A 146 1.29 -1.51 9.63
C ASP A 146 -0.09 -2.10 9.96
N ILE A 147 -0.15 -3.40 10.21
CA ILE A 147 -1.38 -4.09 10.62
C ILE A 147 -1.89 -3.51 11.94
N ALA A 148 -1.02 -3.36 12.94
CA ALA A 148 -1.36 -2.81 14.24
C ALA A 148 -1.83 -1.35 14.13
N GLU A 149 -1.20 -0.54 13.29
CA GLU A 149 -1.57 0.86 13.07
C GLU A 149 -2.98 0.96 12.46
N GLY A 150 -3.27 0.18 11.41
CA GLY A 150 -4.60 0.16 10.79
C GLY A 150 -5.69 -0.28 11.77
N GLN A 151 -5.43 -1.30 12.59
CA GLN A 151 -6.32 -1.73 13.66
C GLN A 151 -6.53 -0.64 14.71
N GLY A 152 -5.46 0.05 15.09
CA GLY A 152 -5.51 1.19 16.02
C GLY A 152 -6.34 2.36 15.50
N PHE A 153 -6.41 2.55 14.19
CA PHE A 153 -7.28 3.54 13.53
C PHE A 153 -8.73 3.05 13.37
N GLY A 154 -9.02 1.81 13.74
CA GLY A 154 -10.35 1.22 13.67
C GLY A 154 -10.72 0.68 12.28
N PHE A 155 -9.74 0.49 11.39
CA PHE A 155 -9.99 -0.10 10.08
C PHE A 155 -10.29 -1.60 10.20
N THR A 156 -11.37 -2.06 9.57
CA THR A 156 -11.84 -3.45 9.65
C THR A 156 -11.67 -4.22 8.34
N GLY A 157 -11.24 -3.57 7.29
CA GLY A 157 -11.05 -4.18 5.98
C GLY A 157 -10.15 -3.33 5.08
N THR A 158 -10.01 -3.78 3.84
CA THR A 158 -9.18 -3.14 2.82
C THR A 158 -9.98 -2.84 1.55
N PRO A 159 -9.62 -1.78 0.79
CA PRO A 159 -8.64 -0.77 1.16
C PRO A 159 -9.17 0.18 2.24
N ALA A 160 -8.28 0.81 3.00
CA ALA A 160 -8.59 1.97 3.81
C ALA A 160 -7.55 3.06 3.52
N PHE A 161 -7.95 4.31 3.61
CA PHE A 161 -7.08 5.43 3.30
C PHE A 161 -7.04 6.43 4.44
N VAL A 162 -5.89 7.09 4.59
CA VAL A 162 -5.76 8.32 5.37
C VAL A 162 -5.22 9.40 4.44
N VAL A 163 -6.01 10.44 4.21
CA VAL A 163 -5.66 11.58 3.36
C VAL A 163 -5.40 12.78 4.27
N ASN A 164 -4.14 13.12 4.47
CA ASN A 164 -3.73 14.20 5.40
C ASN A 164 -4.45 14.13 6.77
N GLY A 165 -4.57 12.94 7.33
CA GLY A 165 -5.19 12.70 8.63
C GLY A 165 -6.68 12.33 8.61
N VAL A 166 -7.36 12.48 7.47
CA VAL A 166 -8.78 12.14 7.31
C VAL A 166 -8.93 10.72 6.77
N ALA A 167 -9.73 9.89 7.44
CA ALA A 167 -9.94 8.49 7.04
C ALA A 167 -11.04 8.34 5.99
N LEU A 168 -10.79 7.43 5.05
CA LEU A 168 -11.74 7.00 4.03
C LEU A 168 -11.64 5.47 3.90
N GLU A 169 -12.69 4.74 4.27
CA GLU A 169 -12.68 3.26 4.26
C GLU A 169 -13.40 2.72 3.03
N GLY A 170 -12.82 1.69 2.43
CA GLY A 170 -13.34 1.01 1.25
C GLY A 170 -12.89 1.63 -0.08
N ALA A 171 -13.28 1.00 -1.19
CA ALA A 171 -13.04 1.52 -2.52
C ALA A 171 -14.00 2.68 -2.82
N HIS A 172 -13.46 3.81 -3.20
CA HIS A 172 -14.21 5.04 -3.48
C HIS A 172 -13.88 5.60 -4.85
N PRO A 173 -14.82 6.29 -5.51
CA PRO A 173 -14.53 7.06 -6.72
C PRO A 173 -13.65 8.27 -6.39
N VAL A 174 -13.00 8.81 -7.42
CA VAL A 174 -12.03 9.92 -7.28
C VAL A 174 -12.63 11.15 -6.59
N GLU A 175 -13.92 11.40 -6.76
CA GLU A 175 -14.64 12.54 -6.19
C GLU A 175 -14.64 12.55 -4.66
N ASN A 176 -14.50 11.41 -4.03
CA ASN A 176 -14.49 11.30 -2.57
C ASN A 176 -13.11 11.62 -1.96
N PHE A 177 -12.08 11.77 -2.80
CA PHE A 177 -10.73 12.15 -2.38
C PHE A 177 -10.43 13.66 -2.56
N VAL A 178 -11.33 14.43 -3.17
CA VAL A 178 -11.14 15.86 -3.51
C VAL A 178 -12.10 16.78 -2.77
#